data_8a1126d618590c280581461a660a074a
#
_entry.id   8a1126d618590c280581461a660a074a
#
_cell.length_a   1.000
_cell.length_b   1.000
_cell.length_c   1.000
_cell.angle_alpha   90.00
_cell.angle_beta   90.00
_cell.angle_gamma   90.00
#
_symmetry.space_group_name_H-M   'P 1'
#
loop_
_entity.id
_entity.type
_entity.pdbx_description
1 polymer ?
#
loop_
_entity_poly.entity_id
_entity_poly.type
_entity_poly.pdbx_seq_one_letter_code
_entity_poly.pdbx_strand_id
1 'polypeptide(L)'
;YFAVGAVVPHASAGVGAVATQARGNLLYGPDGLALLDTGMAADDVIEELVTPDPLRAERQLGIVDTLGRAASFTGEACLPWAGSQVGDHYAVQGNLLAGPQVVNAMAAAFEASPGNFPDRLVYALAAGQAAGGDARGRQSAALLVVRKAGGYLGLTDRYIDLQVEDHVTPIRELQRLLHIRQAQLATARATELIQRVENSADTDSRKELLGQAREQMLRAVTL
;
A
#
# COMPACT_ATOMS: atom_id res chain seq x y z
N TYR A 1 -12.87 -8.18 -9.68
CA TYR A 1 -13.75 -7.25 -8.97
C TYR A 1 -13.50 -5.83 -9.48
N PHE A 2 -14.56 -5.08 -9.76
CA PHE A 2 -14.52 -3.69 -10.20
C PHE A 2 -14.18 -2.77 -9.02
N ALA A 3 -13.34 -1.74 -9.25
CA ALA A 3 -13.05 -0.67 -8.29
C ALA A 3 -12.61 -1.17 -6.89
N VAL A 4 -11.68 -2.13 -6.83
CA VAL A 4 -11.21 -2.73 -5.56
C VAL A 4 -10.64 -1.69 -4.59
N GLY A 5 -10.06 -0.62 -5.12
CA GLY A 5 -9.46 0.46 -4.33
C GLY A 5 -10.45 1.25 -3.47
N ALA A 6 -11.73 1.25 -3.83
CA ALA A 6 -12.77 1.95 -3.07
C ALA A 6 -13.19 1.21 -1.78
N VAL A 7 -12.84 -0.07 -1.64
CA VAL A 7 -13.39 -0.92 -0.58
C VAL A 7 -12.36 -1.67 0.26
N VAL A 8 -11.17 -1.99 -0.29
CA VAL A 8 -10.21 -2.86 0.39
C VAL A 8 -9.19 -2.10 1.24
N PRO A 9 -8.47 -1.09 0.74
CA PRO A 9 -7.38 -0.47 1.47
C PRO A 9 -7.86 0.64 2.40
N HIS A 10 -7.43 0.59 3.65
CA HIS A 10 -7.59 1.64 4.65
C HIS A 10 -6.23 1.92 5.29
N ALA A 11 -5.87 3.18 5.46
CA ALA A 11 -4.62 3.55 6.13
C ALA A 11 -4.72 4.93 6.77
N SER A 12 -4.02 5.11 7.89
CA SER A 12 -3.88 6.37 8.60
C SER A 12 -2.41 6.60 8.95
N ALA A 13 -1.89 7.79 8.62
CA ALA A 13 -0.48 8.12 8.84
C ALA A 13 -0.16 8.20 10.34
N GLY A 14 0.87 7.46 10.76
CA GLY A 14 1.25 7.34 12.17
C GLY A 14 0.40 6.37 12.99
N VAL A 15 -0.52 5.62 12.34
CA VAL A 15 -1.41 4.65 12.99
C VAL A 15 -1.19 3.25 12.44
N GLY A 16 -1.39 3.03 11.12
CA GLY A 16 -1.26 1.74 10.51
C GLY A 16 -2.05 1.59 9.21
N ALA A 17 -2.21 0.35 8.77
CA ALA A 17 -2.97 -0.01 7.59
C ALA A 17 -3.81 -1.28 7.82
N VAL A 18 -4.99 -1.28 7.24
CA VAL A 18 -5.95 -2.39 7.24
C VAL A 18 -6.41 -2.66 5.82
N ALA A 19 -6.39 -3.93 5.40
CA ALA A 19 -7.00 -4.38 4.15
C ALA A 19 -8.09 -5.41 4.46
N THR A 20 -9.36 -5.09 4.16
CA THR A 20 -10.52 -5.97 4.39
C THR A 20 -11.11 -6.44 3.07
N GLN A 21 -11.37 -7.75 2.93
CA GLN A 21 -11.75 -8.38 1.67
C GLN A 21 -12.56 -9.68 1.86
N ALA A 22 -12.74 -10.49 0.80
CA ALA A 22 -13.65 -11.61 0.68
C ALA A 22 -15.11 -11.11 0.75
N ARG A 23 -15.96 -11.60 1.65
CA ARG A 23 -17.19 -10.91 1.98
C ARG A 23 -16.85 -9.76 2.94
N GLY A 24 -16.27 -8.67 2.40
CA GLY A 24 -15.67 -7.60 3.19
C GLY A 24 -16.67 -6.94 4.15
N ASN A 25 -16.24 -6.73 5.40
CA ASN A 25 -16.89 -5.81 6.31
C ASN A 25 -16.12 -4.48 6.23
N LEU A 26 -16.70 -3.47 5.60
CA LEU A 26 -16.01 -2.18 5.37
C LEU A 26 -15.76 -1.42 6.67
N LEU A 27 -16.49 -1.71 7.74
CA LEU A 27 -16.24 -1.10 9.05
C LEU A 27 -14.93 -1.59 9.69
N TYR A 28 -14.41 -2.75 9.30
CA TYR A 28 -13.11 -3.22 9.79
C TYR A 28 -11.96 -2.25 9.46
N GLY A 29 -12.09 -1.47 8.39
CA GLY A 29 -11.10 -0.44 8.05
C GLY A 29 -11.03 0.68 9.09
N PRO A 30 -12.07 1.52 9.23
CA PRO A 30 -12.07 2.62 10.20
C PRO A 30 -11.99 2.13 11.64
N ASP A 31 -12.71 1.07 12.02
CA ASP A 31 -12.70 0.54 13.39
C ASP A 31 -11.32 -0.03 13.77
N GLY A 32 -10.68 -0.79 12.85
CA GLY A 32 -9.34 -1.30 13.05
C GLY A 32 -8.29 -0.18 13.18
N LEU A 33 -8.38 0.86 12.38
CA LEU A 33 -7.50 2.04 12.52
C LEU A 33 -7.73 2.76 13.85
N ALA A 34 -8.98 2.88 14.31
CA ALA A 34 -9.30 3.48 15.60
C ALA A 34 -8.70 2.66 16.77
N LEU A 35 -8.77 1.33 16.72
CA LEU A 35 -8.16 0.44 17.70
C LEU A 35 -6.63 0.53 17.69
N LEU A 36 -6.01 0.53 16.50
CA LEU A 36 -4.56 0.72 16.36
C LEU A 36 -4.08 2.06 16.96
N ASP A 37 -4.86 3.13 16.79
CA ASP A 37 -4.54 4.46 17.33
C ASP A 37 -4.50 4.49 18.86
N THR A 38 -5.17 3.54 19.52
CA THR A 38 -5.05 3.36 20.98
C THR A 38 -3.74 2.67 21.42
N GLY A 39 -2.93 2.17 20.46
CA GLY A 39 -1.72 1.39 20.70
C GLY A 39 -1.95 -0.13 20.78
N MET A 40 -3.17 -0.60 20.51
CA MET A 40 -3.50 -2.03 20.47
C MET A 40 -2.64 -2.74 19.41
N ALA A 41 -2.20 -3.97 19.67
CA ALA A 41 -1.41 -4.76 18.72
C ALA A 41 -2.29 -5.29 17.59
N ALA A 42 -1.69 -5.52 16.40
CA ALA A 42 -2.42 -5.97 15.22
C ALA A 42 -3.22 -7.26 15.43
N ASP A 43 -2.67 -8.22 16.19
CA ASP A 43 -3.36 -9.47 16.53
C ASP A 43 -4.60 -9.23 17.40
N ASP A 44 -4.46 -8.39 18.43
CA ASP A 44 -5.56 -8.06 19.36
C ASP A 44 -6.66 -7.29 18.60
N VAL A 45 -6.30 -6.40 17.66
CA VAL A 45 -7.25 -5.69 16.81
C VAL A 45 -8.04 -6.67 15.94
N ILE A 46 -7.39 -7.68 15.36
CA ILE A 46 -8.11 -8.71 14.58
C ILE A 46 -9.10 -9.45 15.48
N GLU A 47 -8.69 -9.87 16.67
CA GLU A 47 -9.56 -10.60 17.60
C GLU A 47 -10.78 -9.77 18.00
N GLU A 48 -10.58 -8.49 18.31
CA GLU A 48 -11.65 -7.56 18.68
C GLU A 48 -12.66 -7.35 17.53
N LEU A 49 -12.18 -7.27 16.29
CA LEU A 49 -13.02 -7.07 15.12
C LEU A 49 -13.81 -8.33 14.72
N VAL A 50 -13.16 -9.51 14.73
CA VAL A 50 -13.76 -10.71 14.16
C VAL A 50 -14.60 -11.52 15.16
N THR A 51 -14.28 -11.45 16.46
CA THR A 51 -14.99 -12.24 17.48
C THR A 51 -16.49 -11.94 17.55
N PRO A 52 -16.94 -10.68 17.54
CA PRO A 52 -18.36 -10.35 17.57
C PRO A 52 -19.06 -10.50 16.21
N ASP A 53 -18.34 -10.72 15.10
CA ASP A 53 -18.94 -10.78 13.77
C ASP A 53 -19.55 -12.17 13.49
N PRO A 54 -20.87 -12.30 13.34
CA PRO A 54 -21.52 -13.58 13.05
C PRO A 54 -21.14 -14.14 11.67
N LEU A 55 -20.57 -13.33 10.79
CA LEU A 55 -20.13 -13.72 9.45
C LEU A 55 -18.59 -13.87 9.36
N ARG A 56 -17.89 -13.95 10.50
CA ARG A 56 -16.43 -14.04 10.53
C ARG A 56 -15.85 -15.14 9.65
N ALA A 57 -16.55 -16.24 9.50
CA ALA A 57 -16.13 -17.35 8.65
C ALA A 57 -15.92 -16.96 7.18
N GLU A 58 -16.58 -15.88 6.72
CA GLU A 58 -16.47 -15.38 5.35
C GLU A 58 -15.56 -14.15 5.21
N ARG A 59 -14.92 -13.68 6.31
CA ARG A 59 -14.06 -12.48 6.31
C ARG A 59 -12.62 -12.83 6.03
N GLN A 60 -11.93 -11.87 5.41
CA GLN A 60 -10.47 -11.90 5.30
C GLN A 60 -9.92 -10.49 5.48
N LEU A 61 -8.93 -10.34 6.35
CA LEU A 61 -8.28 -9.05 6.58
C LEU A 61 -6.82 -9.22 6.95
N GLY A 62 -6.03 -8.19 6.68
CA GLY A 62 -4.65 -8.04 7.12
C GLY A 62 -4.44 -6.66 7.71
N ILE A 63 -3.63 -6.59 8.76
CA ILE A 63 -3.35 -5.38 9.53
C ILE A 63 -1.84 -5.25 9.73
N VAL A 64 -1.34 -4.02 9.63
CA VAL A 64 0.04 -3.66 10.00
C VAL A 64 0.00 -2.37 10.81
N ASP A 65 0.63 -2.36 11.99
CA ASP A 65 0.76 -1.17 12.83
C ASP A 65 2.05 -0.37 12.56
N THR A 66 2.22 0.74 13.26
CA THR A 66 3.40 1.62 13.11
C THR A 66 4.69 1.03 13.66
N LEU A 67 4.63 0.00 14.49
CA LEU A 67 5.80 -0.73 15.00
C LEU A 67 6.20 -1.87 14.05
N GLY A 68 5.44 -2.09 12.97
CA GLY A 68 5.66 -3.17 12.01
C GLY A 68 5.08 -4.51 12.46
N ARG A 69 4.33 -4.55 13.58
CA ARG A 69 3.60 -5.76 13.97
C ARG A 69 2.49 -5.97 12.96
N ALA A 70 2.42 -7.16 12.42
CA ALA A 70 1.47 -7.51 11.36
C ALA A 70 0.68 -8.75 11.75
N ALA A 71 -0.58 -8.77 11.36
CA ALA A 71 -1.48 -9.90 11.60
C ALA A 71 -2.43 -10.10 10.42
N SER A 72 -2.97 -11.29 10.25
CA SER A 72 -3.94 -11.60 9.20
C SER A 72 -4.94 -12.64 9.68
N PHE A 73 -6.18 -12.51 9.22
CA PHE A 73 -7.26 -13.45 9.45
C PHE A 73 -7.87 -13.88 8.11
N THR A 74 -8.07 -15.18 7.95
CA THR A 74 -8.79 -15.77 6.81
C THR A 74 -9.83 -16.74 7.37
N GLY A 75 -11.10 -16.38 7.24
CA GLY A 75 -12.22 -17.20 7.68
C GLY A 75 -12.34 -18.50 6.88
N GLU A 76 -12.80 -19.55 7.53
CA GLU A 76 -12.89 -20.92 6.97
C GLU A 76 -13.84 -21.08 5.78
N ALA A 77 -14.81 -20.16 5.64
CA ALA A 77 -15.74 -20.11 4.51
C ALA A 77 -15.29 -19.16 3.39
N CYS A 78 -14.08 -18.59 3.45
CA CYS A 78 -13.51 -17.87 2.32
C CYS A 78 -13.34 -18.80 1.13
N LEU A 79 -13.72 -18.33 -0.07
CA LEU A 79 -13.69 -19.15 -1.28
C LEU A 79 -12.24 -19.53 -1.66
N PRO A 80 -11.96 -20.83 -1.94
CA PRO A 80 -10.64 -21.34 -2.16
C PRO A 80 -10.07 -20.96 -3.55
N TRP A 81 -8.73 -20.93 -3.72
CA TRP A 81 -7.80 -21.01 -2.61
C TRP A 81 -7.83 -19.68 -1.84
N ALA A 82 -7.81 -19.73 -0.50
CA ALA A 82 -7.75 -18.55 0.36
C ALA A 82 -6.69 -18.78 1.45
N GLY A 83 -5.96 -17.73 1.80
CA GLY A 83 -4.93 -17.78 2.85
C GLY A 83 -4.11 -16.51 2.90
N SER A 84 -3.10 -16.53 3.78
CA SER A 84 -2.25 -15.37 4.05
C SER A 84 -0.82 -15.78 4.42
N GLN A 85 0.08 -14.81 4.36
CA GLN A 85 1.41 -14.87 4.95
C GLN A 85 1.70 -13.54 5.65
N VAL A 86 2.27 -13.62 6.85
CA VAL A 86 2.65 -12.47 7.67
C VAL A 86 4.16 -12.50 7.85
N GLY A 87 4.81 -11.36 7.77
CA GLY A 87 6.23 -11.17 8.05
C GLY A 87 6.47 -9.81 8.71
N ASP A 88 7.75 -9.47 8.90
CA ASP A 88 8.12 -8.21 9.50
C ASP A 88 7.65 -7.04 8.62
N HIS A 89 6.79 -6.17 9.19
CA HIS A 89 6.24 -4.98 8.55
C HIS A 89 5.28 -5.24 7.38
N TYR A 90 4.76 -6.48 7.19
CA TYR A 90 3.78 -6.75 6.15
C TYR A 90 2.81 -7.89 6.49
N ALA A 91 1.63 -7.83 5.91
CA ALA A 91 0.70 -8.94 5.75
C ALA A 91 0.29 -9.05 4.28
N VAL A 92 0.24 -10.27 3.77
CA VAL A 92 -0.22 -10.61 2.42
C VAL A 92 -1.34 -11.61 2.55
N GLN A 93 -2.47 -11.36 1.92
CA GLN A 93 -3.62 -12.27 1.93
C GLN A 93 -4.35 -12.24 0.60
N GLY A 94 -5.11 -13.30 0.35
CA GLY A 94 -5.99 -13.39 -0.81
C GLY A 94 -6.98 -14.54 -0.70
N ASN A 95 -8.04 -14.44 -1.47
CA ASN A 95 -9.06 -15.46 -1.65
C ASN A 95 -9.37 -15.60 -3.14
N LEU A 96 -10.00 -16.72 -3.55
CA LEU A 96 -10.21 -17.05 -4.97
C LEU A 96 -8.91 -17.01 -5.79
N LEU A 97 -7.78 -17.33 -5.16
CA LEU A 97 -6.49 -17.35 -5.82
C LEU A 97 -6.25 -18.69 -6.57
N ALA A 98 -5.32 -18.65 -7.53
CA ALA A 98 -4.91 -19.86 -8.25
C ALA A 98 -4.23 -20.92 -7.35
N GLY A 99 -3.75 -20.50 -6.15
CA GLY A 99 -3.16 -21.39 -5.15
C GLY A 99 -2.26 -20.63 -4.16
N PRO A 100 -1.63 -21.35 -3.21
CA PRO A 100 -0.77 -20.76 -2.18
C PRO A 100 0.47 -20.07 -2.75
N GLN A 101 0.93 -20.48 -3.93
CA GLN A 101 2.08 -19.87 -4.60
C GLN A 101 1.88 -18.35 -4.85
N VAL A 102 0.64 -17.88 -4.91
CA VAL A 102 0.33 -16.46 -5.12
C VAL A 102 0.80 -15.62 -3.93
N VAL A 103 0.34 -15.94 -2.72
CA VAL A 103 0.75 -15.21 -1.51
C VAL A 103 2.24 -15.40 -1.21
N ASN A 104 2.80 -16.59 -1.45
CA ASN A 104 4.23 -16.85 -1.29
C ASN A 104 5.07 -15.97 -2.22
N ALA A 105 4.67 -15.84 -3.50
CA ALA A 105 5.37 -14.98 -4.46
C ALA A 105 5.26 -13.50 -4.10
N MET A 106 4.11 -13.06 -3.59
CA MET A 106 3.93 -11.67 -3.12
C MET A 106 4.86 -11.35 -1.95
N ALA A 107 4.89 -12.21 -0.93
CA ALA A 107 5.76 -12.04 0.23
C ALA A 107 7.24 -12.01 -0.17
N ALA A 108 7.70 -13.01 -0.92
CA ALA A 108 9.08 -13.08 -1.39
C ALA A 108 9.49 -11.87 -2.23
N ALA A 109 8.60 -11.38 -3.11
CA ALA A 109 8.85 -10.19 -3.90
C ALA A 109 8.91 -8.92 -3.03
N PHE A 110 8.04 -8.78 -2.04
CA PHE A 110 8.08 -7.66 -1.11
C PHE A 110 9.39 -7.62 -0.31
N GLU A 111 9.86 -8.75 0.17
CA GLU A 111 11.11 -8.86 0.94
C GLU A 111 12.35 -8.59 0.09
N ALA A 112 12.41 -9.17 -1.11
CA ALA A 112 13.58 -9.12 -1.98
C ALA A 112 13.67 -7.87 -2.87
N SER A 113 12.57 -7.14 -3.08
CA SER A 113 12.53 -6.03 -4.02
C SER A 113 13.35 -4.84 -3.53
N PRO A 114 14.28 -4.34 -4.36
CA PRO A 114 14.94 -3.06 -4.11
C PRO A 114 13.95 -1.91 -4.37
N GLY A 115 14.32 -0.72 -3.90
CA GLY A 115 13.56 0.49 -4.19
C GLY A 115 12.76 1.02 -3.01
N ASN A 116 11.93 1.99 -3.29
CA ASN A 116 11.10 2.63 -2.28
C ASN A 116 9.86 1.79 -1.94
N PHE A 117 9.21 2.13 -0.84
CA PHE A 117 8.07 1.38 -0.32
C PHE A 117 6.90 1.21 -1.31
N PRO A 118 6.45 2.26 -2.05
CA PRO A 118 5.43 2.10 -3.08
C PRO A 118 5.77 1.10 -4.19
N ASP A 119 7.03 1.10 -4.66
CA ASP A 119 7.48 0.16 -5.70
C ASP A 119 7.43 -1.28 -5.20
N ARG A 120 7.88 -1.54 -3.97
CA ARG A 120 7.84 -2.87 -3.35
C ARG A 120 6.42 -3.42 -3.26
N LEU A 121 5.44 -2.58 -2.93
CA LEU A 121 4.02 -2.97 -2.89
C LEU A 121 3.51 -3.39 -4.28
N VAL A 122 3.84 -2.63 -5.31
CA VAL A 122 3.41 -2.96 -6.68
C VAL A 122 4.16 -4.17 -7.24
N TYR A 123 5.44 -4.34 -6.90
CA TYR A 123 6.19 -5.57 -7.25
C TYR A 123 5.59 -6.82 -6.59
N ALA A 124 5.14 -6.73 -5.35
CA ALA A 124 4.42 -7.82 -4.69
C ALA A 124 3.13 -8.19 -5.44
N LEU A 125 2.31 -7.21 -5.82
CA LEU A 125 1.11 -7.44 -6.63
C LEU A 125 1.46 -8.08 -7.99
N ALA A 126 2.50 -7.60 -8.67
CA ALA A 126 2.94 -8.13 -9.95
C ALA A 126 3.43 -9.59 -9.84
N ALA A 127 4.17 -9.92 -8.77
CA ALA A 127 4.63 -11.28 -8.50
C ALA A 127 3.44 -12.23 -8.22
N GLY A 128 2.46 -11.81 -7.42
CA GLY A 128 1.24 -12.57 -7.19
C GLY A 128 0.47 -12.83 -8.49
N GLN A 129 0.34 -11.81 -9.34
CA GLN A 129 -0.30 -11.96 -10.65
C GLN A 129 0.47 -12.95 -11.56
N ALA A 130 1.80 -12.90 -11.55
CA ALA A 130 2.64 -13.82 -12.33
C ALA A 130 2.55 -15.27 -11.82
N ALA A 131 2.35 -15.46 -10.51
CA ALA A 131 2.18 -16.76 -9.88
C ALA A 131 0.78 -17.38 -10.08
N GLY A 132 -0.11 -16.71 -10.82
CA GLY A 132 -1.45 -17.19 -11.14
C GLY A 132 -2.57 -16.19 -10.79
N GLY A 133 -2.36 -15.36 -9.76
CA GLY A 133 -3.30 -14.31 -9.38
C GLY A 133 -4.66 -14.80 -8.94
N ASP A 134 -5.68 -14.01 -9.22
CA ASP A 134 -7.09 -14.33 -8.98
C ASP A 134 -7.60 -15.33 -10.04
N ALA A 135 -8.23 -16.41 -9.61
CA ALA A 135 -8.71 -17.46 -10.50
C ALA A 135 -9.84 -16.99 -11.46
N ARG A 136 -10.48 -15.88 -11.15
CA ARG A 136 -11.49 -15.26 -12.02
C ARG A 136 -10.89 -14.39 -13.13
N GLY A 137 -9.62 -14.02 -13.03
CA GLY A 137 -8.91 -13.14 -13.95
C GLY A 137 -8.53 -11.80 -13.35
N ARG A 138 -8.44 -10.76 -14.19
CA ARG A 138 -7.92 -9.42 -13.86
C ARG A 138 -8.98 -8.38 -14.13
N GLN A 139 -9.12 -7.39 -13.26
CA GLN A 139 -10.07 -6.31 -13.51
C GLN A 139 -9.61 -4.97 -12.93
N SER A 140 -9.23 -4.89 -11.68
CA SER A 140 -8.85 -3.65 -11.01
C SER A 140 -7.62 -3.83 -10.13
N ALA A 141 -6.98 -2.73 -9.77
CA ALA A 141 -5.89 -2.68 -8.81
C ALA A 141 -5.84 -1.30 -8.14
N ALA A 142 -5.31 -1.23 -6.91
CA ALA A 142 -5.15 0.02 -6.21
C ALA A 142 -3.88 0.04 -5.36
N LEU A 143 -3.38 1.24 -5.08
CA LEU A 143 -2.27 1.50 -4.19
C LEU A 143 -2.58 2.72 -3.32
N LEU A 144 -2.67 2.50 -2.01
CA LEU A 144 -2.81 3.55 -1.01
C LEU A 144 -1.56 3.58 -0.13
N VAL A 145 -0.86 4.70 -0.12
CA VAL A 145 0.26 4.97 0.80
C VAL A 145 0.02 6.30 1.50
N VAL A 146 0.05 6.26 2.82
CA VAL A 146 -0.12 7.45 3.65
C VAL A 146 1.20 7.86 4.31
N ARG A 147 1.39 9.16 4.45
CA ARG A 147 2.50 9.77 5.16
C ARG A 147 2.04 11.11 5.70
N LYS A 148 2.36 11.43 6.95
CA LYS A 148 1.97 12.68 7.58
C LYS A 148 2.37 13.88 6.70
N ALA A 149 1.40 14.71 6.36
CA ALA A 149 1.54 15.85 5.46
C ALA A 149 2.16 15.47 4.10
N GLY A 150 2.00 14.23 3.65
CA GLY A 150 2.62 13.72 2.42
C GLY A 150 1.82 13.96 1.14
N GLY A 151 0.56 14.37 1.27
CA GLY A 151 -0.33 14.61 0.15
C GLY A 151 -0.21 16.01 -0.46
N TYR A 152 -1.24 16.42 -1.18
CA TYR A 152 -1.24 17.69 -1.91
C TYR A 152 -0.98 18.89 -1.02
N LEU A 153 0.06 19.64 -1.31
CA LEU A 153 0.54 20.83 -0.55
C LEU A 153 0.73 20.60 0.96
N GLY A 154 0.92 19.37 1.40
CA GLY A 154 0.99 19.05 2.83
C GLY A 154 -0.35 19.11 3.58
N LEU A 155 -1.47 19.28 2.88
CA LEU A 155 -2.81 19.44 3.47
C LEU A 155 -3.50 18.09 3.76
N THR A 156 -2.99 17.00 3.23
CA THR A 156 -3.50 15.65 3.45
C THR A 156 -2.37 14.67 3.68
N ASP A 157 -2.69 13.52 4.25
CA ASP A 157 -1.74 12.44 4.47
C ASP A 157 -1.66 11.44 3.31
N ARG A 158 -2.51 11.56 2.28
CA ARG A 158 -2.52 10.67 1.11
C ARG A 158 -1.33 10.97 0.20
N TYR A 159 -0.20 10.31 0.47
CA TYR A 159 1.04 10.45 -0.29
C TYR A 159 0.92 9.86 -1.70
N ILE A 160 0.40 8.64 -1.78
CA ILE A 160 0.02 7.96 -3.03
C ILE A 160 -1.38 7.39 -2.83
N ASP A 161 -2.28 7.69 -3.75
CA ASP A 161 -3.63 7.14 -3.81
C ASP A 161 -3.96 6.98 -5.29
N LEU A 162 -3.76 5.76 -5.78
CA LEU A 162 -3.90 5.40 -7.19
C LEU A 162 -4.88 4.25 -7.32
N GLN A 163 -5.82 4.40 -8.23
CA GLN A 163 -6.85 3.40 -8.48
C GLN A 163 -6.96 3.15 -9.98
N VAL A 164 -7.03 1.87 -10.34
CA VAL A 164 -7.34 1.36 -11.67
C VAL A 164 -8.65 0.59 -11.53
N GLU A 165 -9.74 1.24 -11.88
CA GLU A 165 -11.10 0.76 -11.60
C GLU A 165 -11.46 -0.46 -12.45
N ASP A 166 -11.07 -0.43 -13.73
CA ASP A 166 -11.31 -1.48 -14.71
C ASP A 166 -10.27 -1.44 -15.82
N HIS A 167 -9.48 -2.49 -15.99
CA HIS A 167 -8.45 -2.58 -17.02
C HIS A 167 -8.05 -4.03 -17.30
N VAL A 168 -7.71 -4.37 -18.53
CA VAL A 168 -7.24 -5.72 -18.92
C VAL A 168 -5.89 -6.11 -18.32
N THR A 169 -5.05 -5.13 -17.95
CA THR A 169 -3.77 -5.31 -17.28
C THR A 169 -3.64 -4.31 -16.10
N PRO A 170 -4.46 -4.44 -15.03
CA PRO A 170 -4.62 -3.40 -14.02
C PRO A 170 -3.33 -3.11 -13.25
N ILE A 171 -2.53 -4.11 -12.94
CA ILE A 171 -1.27 -3.92 -12.19
C ILE A 171 -0.23 -3.19 -13.06
N ARG A 172 -0.17 -3.47 -14.37
CA ARG A 172 0.72 -2.76 -15.28
C ARG A 172 0.32 -1.29 -15.43
N GLU A 173 -0.98 -1.03 -15.48
CA GLU A 173 -1.49 0.34 -15.51
C GLU A 173 -1.21 1.06 -14.17
N LEU A 174 -1.38 0.39 -13.04
CA LEU A 174 -1.03 0.91 -11.72
C LEU A 174 0.47 1.28 -11.63
N GLN A 175 1.36 0.44 -12.19
CA GLN A 175 2.79 0.75 -12.29
C GLN A 175 3.04 2.03 -13.09
N ARG A 176 2.40 2.17 -14.25
CA ARG A 176 2.52 3.37 -15.08
C ARG A 176 2.06 4.62 -14.33
N LEU A 177 0.93 4.54 -13.62
CA LEU A 177 0.40 5.64 -12.81
C LEU A 177 1.34 5.97 -11.63
N LEU A 178 1.94 4.96 -11.00
CA LEU A 178 2.92 5.17 -9.94
C LEU A 178 4.15 5.93 -10.44
N HIS A 179 4.70 5.56 -11.60
CA HIS A 179 5.82 6.28 -12.20
C HIS A 179 5.49 7.75 -12.47
N ILE A 180 4.31 8.05 -13.03
CA ILE A 180 3.85 9.43 -13.23
C ILE A 180 3.80 10.18 -11.89
N ARG A 181 3.22 9.56 -10.86
CA ARG A 181 3.10 10.18 -9.54
C ARG A 181 4.47 10.44 -8.90
N GLN A 182 5.40 9.50 -9.01
CA GLN A 182 6.76 9.64 -8.52
C GLN A 182 7.52 10.76 -9.24
N ALA A 183 7.37 10.87 -10.56
CA ALA A 183 7.95 11.97 -11.34
C ALA A 183 7.40 13.33 -10.91
N GLN A 184 6.09 13.45 -10.67
CA GLN A 184 5.47 14.67 -10.14
C GLN A 184 6.02 15.05 -8.76
N LEU A 185 6.16 14.07 -7.86
CA LEU A 185 6.72 14.28 -6.51
C LEU A 185 8.18 14.72 -6.56
N ALA A 186 8.97 14.11 -7.42
CA ALA A 186 10.38 14.49 -7.64
C ALA A 186 10.50 15.92 -8.20
N THR A 187 9.66 16.29 -9.16
CA THR A 187 9.61 17.65 -9.72
C THR A 187 9.21 18.67 -8.64
N ALA A 188 8.17 18.39 -7.86
CA ALA A 188 7.74 19.29 -6.78
C ALA A 188 8.85 19.49 -5.74
N ARG A 189 9.56 18.41 -5.38
CA ARG A 189 10.69 18.48 -4.45
C ARG A 189 11.86 19.28 -5.02
N ALA A 190 12.17 19.11 -6.30
CA ALA A 190 13.21 19.92 -6.97
C ALA A 190 12.86 21.41 -6.95
N THR A 191 11.61 21.77 -7.23
CA THR A 191 11.12 23.16 -7.20
C THR A 191 11.27 23.76 -5.78
N GLU A 192 10.87 23.03 -4.75
CA GLU A 192 11.03 23.46 -3.36
C GLU A 192 12.51 23.72 -3.01
N LEU A 193 13.39 22.80 -3.42
CA LEU A 193 14.84 22.95 -3.19
C LEU A 193 15.41 24.19 -3.91
N ILE A 194 14.99 24.46 -5.14
CA ILE A 194 15.40 25.67 -5.88
C ILE A 194 14.95 26.94 -5.16
N GLN A 195 13.71 27.02 -4.68
CA GLN A 195 13.23 28.15 -3.89
C GLN A 195 14.06 28.37 -2.61
N ARG A 196 14.47 27.28 -1.95
CA ARG A 196 15.36 27.35 -0.78
C ARG A 196 16.76 27.86 -1.15
N VAL A 197 17.28 27.51 -2.32
CA VAL A 197 18.54 28.06 -2.86
C VAL A 197 18.43 29.57 -3.02
N GLU A 198 17.35 30.07 -3.60
CA GLU A 198 17.13 31.50 -3.83
C GLU A 198 17.09 32.29 -2.50
N ASN A 199 16.54 31.69 -1.46
CA ASN A 199 16.40 32.29 -0.12
C ASN A 199 17.63 32.09 0.79
N SER A 200 18.63 31.29 0.40
CA SER A 200 19.84 31.06 1.19
C SER A 200 20.90 32.10 0.90
N ALA A 201 21.47 32.67 1.94
CA ALA A 201 22.62 33.60 1.83
C ALA A 201 23.98 32.87 1.83
N ASP A 202 24.01 31.62 2.31
CA ASP A 202 25.23 30.83 2.43
C ASP A 202 25.56 30.08 1.14
N THR A 203 26.78 30.24 0.65
CA THR A 203 27.24 29.69 -0.63
C THR A 203 27.35 28.17 -0.61
N ASP A 204 27.76 27.57 0.51
CA ASP A 204 27.97 26.13 0.60
C ASP A 204 26.61 25.43 0.72
N SER A 205 25.68 25.95 1.52
CA SER A 205 24.28 25.49 1.56
C SER A 205 23.61 25.58 0.19
N ARG A 206 23.86 26.65 -0.58
CA ARG A 206 23.33 26.78 -1.96
C ARG A 206 23.82 25.68 -2.89
N LYS A 207 25.12 25.35 -2.84
CA LYS A 207 25.70 24.27 -3.67
C LYS A 207 25.09 22.91 -3.33
N GLU A 208 24.93 22.61 -2.04
CA GLU A 208 24.33 21.36 -1.58
C GLU A 208 22.85 21.24 -2.05
N LEU A 209 22.05 22.28 -1.84
CA LEU A 209 20.65 22.33 -2.28
C LEU A 209 20.51 22.18 -3.80
N LEU A 210 21.40 22.81 -4.59
CA LEU A 210 21.43 22.63 -6.05
C LEU A 210 21.77 21.20 -6.46
N GLY A 211 22.69 20.54 -5.76
CA GLY A 211 23.01 19.14 -5.95
C GLY A 211 21.78 18.24 -5.72
N GLN A 212 21.09 18.46 -4.62
CA GLN A 212 19.86 17.74 -4.29
C GLN A 212 18.74 18.01 -5.32
N ALA A 213 18.55 19.26 -5.74
CA ALA A 213 17.55 19.60 -6.76
C ALA A 213 17.83 18.91 -8.09
N ARG A 214 19.09 18.90 -8.54
CA ARG A 214 19.53 18.18 -9.74
C ARG A 214 19.22 16.68 -9.65
N GLU A 215 19.50 16.05 -8.53
CA GLU A 215 19.19 14.63 -8.31
C GLU A 215 17.68 14.35 -8.47
N GLN A 216 16.82 15.19 -7.86
CA GLN A 216 15.38 15.05 -7.99
C GLN A 216 14.90 15.23 -9.44
N MET A 217 15.46 16.19 -10.17
CA MET A 217 15.12 16.37 -11.59
C MET A 217 15.53 15.17 -12.45
N LEU A 218 16.71 14.60 -12.20
CA LEU A 218 17.15 13.38 -12.89
C LEU A 218 16.19 12.22 -12.61
N ARG A 219 15.76 12.03 -11.35
CA ARG A 219 14.76 11.02 -11.00
C ARG A 219 13.44 11.22 -11.76
N ALA A 220 12.97 12.47 -11.91
CA ALA A 220 11.72 12.77 -12.61
C ALA A 220 11.75 12.42 -14.11
N VAL A 221 12.92 12.41 -14.75
CA VAL A 221 13.09 12.12 -16.20
C VAL A 221 13.37 10.64 -16.46
N THR A 222 13.81 9.88 -15.43
CA THR A 222 14.17 8.46 -15.57
C THR A 222 13.07 7.50 -15.12
N LEU A 223 11.99 8.00 -14.58
CA LEU A 223 10.78 7.27 -14.23
C LEU A 223 9.80 7.23 -15.40
#